data_42f43646386b8e5932556ce73871ab9d
#
_entry.id   42f43646386b8e5932556ce73871ab9d
#
_cell.length_a   1.000
_cell.length_b   1.000
_cell.length_c   1.000
_cell.angle_alpha   90.00
_cell.angle_beta   90.00
_cell.angle_gamma   90.00
#
_symmetry.space_group_name_H-M   'P 1'
#
loop_
_entity.id
_entity.type
_entity.pdbx_description
1 polymer ?
#
loop_
_entity_poly.entity_id
_entity_poly.type
_entity_poly.pdbx_seq_one_letter_code
_entity_poly.pdbx_strand_id
1 'polypeptide(L)'
;MLTLRQTRYGSPINGRLFVVGDLHGCYTLLMNKLKEIKFNFQQDLLVSVGDLVDRGNENLECLSLINEPWFKAIRGNHEQMCIEATLDNEMKDMHTHHGGAWLYDLPIDQQQSIVDQCRNLPIILEIHHNNKVYGFVHADININDWEDFKQKVLKNDYFIAGEQSAIQVALWHRGRVRFSKYHPGYRTVTGVDEIYFGHTVVKEPVQHQNCFFIDTGAVFGGPLTVLEI
;
A
#
# COMPACT_ATOMS: atom_id res chain seq x y z
N MET A 1 21.08 -0.53 -0.32
CA MET A 1 20.71 0.84 0.08
C MET A 1 19.23 0.98 -0.14
N LEU A 2 18.40 0.99 0.92
CA LEU A 2 16.94 1.12 0.81
C LEU A 2 16.61 2.54 0.32
N THR A 3 16.12 2.65 -0.91
CA THR A 3 15.70 3.94 -1.45
C THR A 3 14.30 4.24 -0.95
N LEU A 4 14.22 4.97 0.15
CA LEU A 4 12.97 5.54 0.64
C LEU A 4 12.58 6.68 -0.30
N ARG A 5 11.50 6.53 -1.04
CA ARG A 5 10.96 7.62 -1.86
C ARG A 5 9.67 8.13 -1.22
N GLN A 6 9.76 9.32 -0.66
CA GLN A 6 8.60 10.17 -0.49
C GLN A 6 8.31 10.77 -1.87
N THR A 7 7.18 10.46 -2.46
CA THR A 7 6.81 11.04 -3.74
C THR A 7 5.67 12.02 -3.51
N ARG A 8 5.94 13.33 -3.69
CA ARG A 8 4.89 14.35 -3.83
C ARG A 8 4.47 14.38 -5.29
N TYR A 9 3.23 14.04 -5.56
CA TYR A 9 2.63 14.27 -6.87
C TYR A 9 1.94 15.63 -6.85
N GLY A 10 2.56 16.61 -7.50
CA GLY A 10 2.04 17.96 -7.72
C GLY A 10 1.56 18.20 -9.14
N SER A 11 1.34 17.16 -9.96
CA SER A 11 0.69 17.34 -11.26
C SER A 11 -0.81 17.47 -11.06
N PRO A 12 -1.49 18.44 -11.67
CA PRO A 12 -2.93 18.53 -11.60
C PRO A 12 -3.51 17.24 -12.20
N ILE A 13 -4.19 16.47 -11.36
CA ILE A 13 -5.08 15.39 -11.80
C ILE A 13 -6.21 16.11 -12.51
N ASN A 14 -6.35 15.88 -13.82
CA ASN A 14 -7.40 16.55 -14.62
C ASN A 14 -8.78 15.90 -14.44
N GLY A 15 -8.84 14.76 -13.76
CA GLY A 15 -10.02 13.95 -13.51
C GLY A 15 -10.24 13.69 -12.03
N ARG A 16 -10.84 12.54 -11.74
CA ARG A 16 -11.14 12.06 -10.37
C ARG A 16 -9.95 11.37 -9.77
N LEU A 17 -9.85 11.40 -8.45
CA LEU A 17 -8.89 10.62 -7.67
C LEU A 17 -9.61 9.45 -7.01
N PHE A 18 -9.04 8.25 -7.17
CA PHE A 18 -9.54 7.02 -6.57
C PHE A 18 -8.46 6.35 -5.73
N VAL A 19 -8.90 5.60 -4.74
CA VAL A 19 -8.03 4.70 -3.96
C VAL A 19 -8.59 3.29 -3.97
N VAL A 20 -7.71 2.28 -4.03
CA VAL A 20 -8.05 0.86 -3.99
C VAL A 20 -7.30 0.16 -2.86
N GLY A 21 -7.99 -0.77 -2.17
CA GLY A 21 -7.41 -1.68 -1.18
C GLY A 21 -6.43 -2.68 -1.76
N ASP A 22 -6.02 -3.66 -0.94
CA ASP A 22 -5.06 -4.69 -1.30
C ASP A 22 -5.55 -5.51 -2.50
N LEU A 23 -4.68 -5.69 -3.51
CA LEU A 23 -5.02 -6.38 -4.75
C LEU A 23 -4.70 -7.88 -4.71
N HIS A 24 -3.54 -8.24 -4.17
CA HIS A 24 -3.12 -9.63 -4.07
C HIS A 24 -3.42 -10.48 -5.31
N GLY A 25 -2.95 -10.03 -6.48
CA GLY A 25 -3.16 -10.76 -7.74
C GLY A 25 -4.63 -10.86 -8.18
N CYS A 26 -5.48 -9.89 -7.84
CA CYS A 26 -6.88 -9.81 -8.29
C CYS A 26 -7.06 -8.76 -9.42
N TYR A 27 -6.25 -8.84 -10.46
CA TYR A 27 -6.25 -7.88 -11.58
C TYR A 27 -7.59 -7.82 -12.31
N THR A 28 -8.15 -8.96 -12.70
CA THR A 28 -9.45 -9.04 -13.41
C THR A 28 -10.57 -8.41 -12.58
N LEU A 29 -10.56 -8.62 -11.26
CA LEU A 29 -11.54 -8.02 -10.35
C LEU A 29 -11.41 -6.49 -10.35
N LEU A 30 -10.18 -5.96 -10.28
CA LEU A 30 -9.92 -4.53 -10.39
C LEU A 30 -10.45 -3.96 -11.71
N MET A 31 -10.08 -4.56 -12.84
CA MET A 31 -10.48 -4.04 -14.15
C MET A 31 -12.01 -4.04 -14.33
N ASN A 32 -12.70 -5.04 -13.81
CA ASN A 32 -14.15 -5.07 -13.80
C ASN A 32 -14.73 -3.95 -12.94
N LYS A 33 -14.12 -3.69 -11.77
CA LYS A 33 -14.56 -2.59 -10.88
C LYS A 33 -14.34 -1.22 -11.51
N LEU A 34 -13.20 -1.00 -12.17
CA LEU A 34 -12.92 0.25 -12.91
C LEU A 34 -13.91 0.48 -14.04
N LYS A 35 -14.29 -0.58 -14.75
CA LYS A 35 -15.35 -0.52 -15.78
C LYS A 35 -16.72 -0.15 -15.18
N GLU A 36 -17.10 -0.75 -14.07
CA GLU A 36 -18.36 -0.48 -13.35
C GLU A 36 -18.47 1.00 -12.98
N ILE A 37 -17.42 1.59 -12.39
CA ILE A 37 -17.38 2.99 -11.97
C ILE A 37 -17.10 3.97 -13.12
N LYS A 38 -16.98 3.48 -14.35
CA LYS A 38 -16.66 4.27 -15.54
C LYS A 38 -15.38 5.10 -15.37
N PHE A 39 -14.31 4.44 -14.90
CA PHE A 39 -13.01 5.06 -14.73
C PHE A 39 -12.46 5.55 -16.07
N ASN A 40 -11.97 6.78 -16.11
CA ASN A 40 -11.36 7.36 -17.32
C ASN A 40 -9.83 7.25 -17.25
N PHE A 41 -9.26 6.27 -17.94
CA PHE A 41 -7.82 5.98 -17.96
C PHE A 41 -6.94 7.13 -18.49
N GLN A 42 -7.51 8.15 -19.11
CA GLN A 42 -6.77 9.31 -19.63
C GLN A 42 -6.79 10.51 -18.66
N GLN A 43 -7.68 10.53 -17.69
CA GLN A 43 -7.91 11.69 -16.83
C GLN A 43 -7.89 11.37 -15.34
N ASP A 44 -8.45 10.20 -14.95
CA ASP A 44 -8.55 9.80 -13.57
C ASP A 44 -7.23 9.18 -13.07
N LEU A 45 -6.99 9.24 -11.76
CA LEU A 45 -5.87 8.59 -11.11
C LEU A 45 -6.38 7.59 -10.07
N LEU A 46 -5.82 6.38 -10.09
CA LEU A 46 -6.03 5.35 -9.08
C LEU A 46 -4.77 5.16 -8.25
N VAL A 47 -4.92 5.15 -6.93
CA VAL A 47 -3.84 4.85 -5.97
C VAL A 47 -4.13 3.56 -5.25
N SER A 48 -3.19 2.60 -5.31
CA SER A 48 -3.23 1.39 -4.49
C SER A 48 -2.49 1.59 -3.18
N VAL A 49 -3.05 1.08 -2.09
CA VAL A 49 -2.44 1.09 -0.76
C VAL A 49 -1.41 -0.03 -0.54
N GLY A 50 -0.92 -0.66 -1.62
CA GLY A 50 0.08 -1.74 -1.58
C GLY A 50 -0.52 -3.13 -1.66
N ASP A 51 0.31 -4.14 -1.40
CA ASP A 51 -0.03 -5.56 -1.52
C ASP A 51 -0.66 -5.89 -2.88
N LEU A 52 0.09 -5.58 -3.94
CA LEU A 52 -0.30 -5.88 -5.32
C LEU A 52 -0.20 -7.37 -5.61
N VAL A 53 0.79 -8.04 -4.99
CA VAL A 53 1.21 -9.42 -5.28
C VAL A 53 0.88 -10.37 -4.15
N ASP A 54 1.14 -11.65 -4.42
CA ASP A 54 0.96 -12.81 -3.55
C ASP A 54 -0.50 -13.25 -3.37
N ARG A 55 -0.68 -14.51 -3.00
CA ARG A 55 -1.97 -15.18 -2.72
C ARG A 55 -2.83 -15.44 -3.95
N GLY A 56 -3.11 -14.42 -4.75
CA GLY A 56 -3.88 -14.56 -5.99
C GLY A 56 -3.06 -15.04 -7.18
N ASN A 57 -3.69 -15.19 -8.33
CA ASN A 57 -3.08 -15.80 -9.50
C ASN A 57 -2.57 -14.79 -10.55
N GLU A 58 -3.01 -13.53 -10.50
CA GLU A 58 -2.71 -12.51 -11.51
C GLU A 58 -1.67 -11.50 -10.97
N ASN A 59 -0.58 -12.05 -10.38
CA ASN A 59 0.44 -11.24 -9.70
C ASN A 59 1.24 -10.35 -10.68
N LEU A 60 1.60 -10.91 -11.83
CA LEU A 60 2.34 -10.17 -12.86
C LEU A 60 1.50 -9.06 -13.48
N GLU A 61 0.23 -9.33 -13.71
CA GLU A 61 -0.74 -8.36 -14.22
C GLU A 61 -0.93 -7.21 -13.22
N CYS A 62 -1.11 -7.51 -11.94
CA CYS A 62 -1.22 -6.49 -10.89
C CYS A 62 0.06 -5.65 -10.79
N LEU A 63 1.22 -6.28 -10.82
CA LEU A 63 2.49 -5.56 -10.75
C LEU A 63 2.72 -4.71 -11.99
N SER A 64 2.28 -5.15 -13.18
CA SER A 64 2.41 -4.39 -14.43
C SER A 64 1.71 -3.03 -14.40
N LEU A 65 0.69 -2.87 -13.55
CA LEU A 65 -0.06 -1.61 -13.37
C LEU A 65 0.84 -0.43 -12.96
N ILE A 66 1.97 -0.69 -12.27
CA ILE A 66 2.89 0.39 -11.87
C ILE A 66 3.48 1.17 -13.07
N ASN A 67 3.43 0.59 -14.28
CA ASN A 67 3.89 1.22 -15.49
C ASN A 67 2.81 2.10 -16.15
N GLU A 68 1.56 2.00 -15.68
CA GLU A 68 0.46 2.75 -16.22
C GLU A 68 0.43 4.19 -15.68
N PRO A 69 0.22 5.20 -16.54
CA PRO A 69 0.24 6.61 -16.10
C PRO A 69 -0.91 6.94 -15.13
N TRP A 70 -2.02 6.22 -15.23
CA TRP A 70 -3.22 6.38 -14.41
C TRP A 70 -3.19 5.62 -13.08
N PHE A 71 -2.10 4.86 -12.81
CA PHE A 71 -1.97 4.05 -11.60
C PHE A 71 -0.74 4.45 -10.80
N LYS A 72 -0.90 4.54 -9.48
CA LYS A 72 0.18 4.69 -8.51
C LYS A 72 -0.01 3.67 -7.40
N ALA A 73 1.09 3.19 -6.83
CA ALA A 73 1.06 2.28 -5.70
C ALA A 73 2.12 2.66 -4.67
N ILE A 74 1.85 2.34 -3.43
CA ILE A 74 2.84 2.29 -2.37
C ILE A 74 3.27 0.84 -2.15
N ARG A 75 4.38 0.65 -1.44
CA ARG A 75 4.86 -0.65 -1.02
C ARG A 75 4.01 -1.19 0.12
N GLY A 76 3.46 -2.39 -0.02
CA GLY A 76 2.90 -3.16 1.06
C GLY A 76 3.91 -4.12 1.70
N ASN A 77 3.49 -4.84 2.73
CA ASN A 77 4.36 -5.82 3.38
C ASN A 77 4.64 -7.04 2.49
N HIS A 78 3.79 -7.35 1.51
CA HIS A 78 4.04 -8.42 0.56
C HIS A 78 5.13 -8.05 -0.45
N GLU A 79 5.18 -6.85 -0.96
CA GLU A 79 6.31 -6.36 -1.73
C GLU A 79 7.59 -6.30 -0.89
N GLN A 80 7.49 -5.99 0.41
CA GLN A 80 8.64 -6.00 1.31
C GLN A 80 9.15 -7.43 1.55
N MET A 81 8.28 -8.42 1.75
CA MET A 81 8.68 -9.83 1.85
C MET A 81 9.38 -10.32 0.57
N CYS A 82 8.89 -9.91 -0.60
CA CYS A 82 9.52 -10.19 -1.88
C CYS A 82 10.97 -9.70 -1.93
N ILE A 83 11.24 -8.50 -1.39
CA ILE A 83 12.58 -7.92 -1.30
C ILE A 83 13.44 -8.68 -0.29
N GLU A 84 12.90 -8.98 0.89
CA GLU A 84 13.62 -9.63 2.00
C GLU A 84 13.97 -11.09 1.70
N ALA A 85 13.16 -11.77 0.90
CA ALA A 85 13.42 -13.13 0.43
C ALA A 85 14.73 -13.26 -0.37
N THR A 86 15.33 -12.15 -0.81
CA THR A 86 16.66 -12.14 -1.44
C THR A 86 17.80 -12.18 -0.42
N LEU A 87 17.54 -12.01 0.87
CA LEU A 87 18.57 -11.91 1.91
C LEU A 87 19.03 -13.27 2.40
N ASP A 88 18.08 -14.17 2.63
CA ASP A 88 18.35 -15.53 3.11
C ASP A 88 17.16 -16.48 2.88
N ASN A 89 17.38 -17.76 3.16
CA ASN A 89 16.37 -18.81 2.97
C ASN A 89 15.20 -18.71 3.96
N GLU A 90 15.40 -18.23 5.17
CA GLU A 90 14.34 -18.08 6.17
C GLU A 90 13.31 -17.05 5.70
N MET A 91 13.80 -15.91 5.18
CA MET A 91 12.92 -14.89 4.58
C MET A 91 12.20 -15.41 3.34
N LYS A 92 12.87 -16.22 2.52
CA LYS A 92 12.25 -16.87 1.36
C LYS A 92 11.15 -17.84 1.77
N ASP A 93 11.38 -18.65 2.80
CA ASP A 93 10.38 -19.59 3.32
C ASP A 93 9.18 -18.84 3.91
N MET A 94 9.41 -17.75 4.62
CA MET A 94 8.37 -16.86 5.13
C MET A 94 7.52 -16.28 3.98
N HIS A 95 8.15 -15.73 2.96
CA HIS A 95 7.44 -15.18 1.78
C HIS A 95 6.61 -16.27 1.08
N THR A 96 7.20 -17.45 0.88
CA THR A 96 6.52 -18.62 0.28
C THR A 96 5.27 -18.98 1.07
N HIS A 97 5.38 -19.05 2.41
CA HIS A 97 4.25 -19.37 3.30
C HIS A 97 3.12 -18.33 3.23
N HIS A 98 3.45 -17.07 2.95
CA HIS A 98 2.48 -15.98 2.84
C HIS A 98 1.90 -15.79 1.43
N GLY A 99 2.16 -16.74 0.52
CA GLY A 99 1.56 -16.75 -0.83
C GLY A 99 2.51 -16.32 -1.94
N GLY A 100 3.81 -16.13 -1.64
CA GLY A 100 4.84 -15.71 -2.58
C GLY A 100 5.50 -16.83 -3.38
N ALA A 101 5.01 -18.09 -3.31
CA ALA A 101 5.59 -19.24 -4.02
C ALA A 101 5.70 -19.00 -5.53
N TRP A 102 4.72 -18.33 -6.12
CA TRP A 102 4.63 -18.02 -7.54
C TRP A 102 5.90 -17.35 -8.10
N LEU A 103 6.58 -16.53 -7.27
CA LEU A 103 7.79 -15.81 -7.68
C LEU A 103 8.92 -16.79 -8.01
N TYR A 104 9.06 -17.87 -7.25
CA TYR A 104 10.17 -18.82 -7.36
C TYR A 104 10.00 -19.83 -8.48
N ASP A 105 8.80 -19.90 -9.08
CA ASP A 105 8.53 -20.67 -10.30
C ASP A 105 8.97 -19.92 -11.58
N LEU A 106 9.32 -18.63 -11.47
CA LEU A 106 9.77 -17.81 -12.59
C LEU A 106 11.27 -17.95 -12.84
N PRO A 107 11.75 -17.65 -14.05
CA PRO A 107 13.17 -17.51 -14.34
C PRO A 107 13.83 -16.46 -13.44
N ILE A 108 15.10 -16.68 -13.09
CA ILE A 108 15.82 -15.85 -12.10
C ILE A 108 15.93 -14.36 -12.50
N ASP A 109 16.04 -14.08 -13.79
CA ASP A 109 16.05 -12.71 -14.31
C ASP A 109 14.71 -12.00 -14.13
N GLN A 110 13.60 -12.73 -14.27
CA GLN A 110 12.27 -12.21 -13.98
C GLN A 110 12.08 -12.00 -12.47
N GLN A 111 12.51 -12.94 -11.63
CA GLN A 111 12.49 -12.76 -10.17
C GLN A 111 13.20 -11.47 -9.77
N GLN A 112 14.43 -11.23 -10.31
CA GLN A 112 15.20 -10.04 -10.01
C GLN A 112 14.48 -8.76 -10.46
N SER A 113 13.90 -8.77 -11.65
CA SER A 113 13.14 -7.64 -12.19
C SER A 113 11.95 -7.30 -11.28
N ILE A 114 11.21 -8.30 -10.79
CA ILE A 114 10.08 -8.13 -9.88
C ILE A 114 10.53 -7.53 -8.54
N VAL A 115 11.60 -8.09 -7.96
CA VAL A 115 12.20 -7.57 -6.72
C VAL A 115 12.60 -6.10 -6.86
N ASP A 116 13.19 -5.73 -8.00
CA ASP A 116 13.58 -4.34 -8.26
C ASP A 116 12.36 -3.42 -8.44
N GLN A 117 11.29 -3.90 -9.05
CA GLN A 117 10.03 -3.17 -9.11
C GLN A 117 9.44 -2.95 -7.71
N CYS A 118 9.36 -3.98 -6.88
CA CYS A 118 8.92 -3.89 -5.48
C CYS A 118 9.79 -2.90 -4.68
N ARG A 119 11.11 -2.94 -4.87
CA ARG A 119 12.08 -2.07 -4.21
C ARG A 119 11.92 -0.59 -4.59
N ASN A 120 11.40 -0.32 -5.79
CA ASN A 120 11.17 1.04 -6.28
C ASN A 120 9.85 1.65 -5.83
N LEU A 121 8.92 0.88 -5.26
CA LEU A 121 7.67 1.41 -4.71
C LEU A 121 7.96 2.26 -3.46
N PRO A 122 7.33 3.44 -3.33
CA PRO A 122 7.47 4.28 -2.14
C PRO A 122 6.77 3.63 -0.93
N ILE A 123 7.26 3.88 0.28
CA ILE A 123 6.60 3.48 1.54
C ILE A 123 5.41 4.40 1.85
N ILE A 124 5.54 5.67 1.50
CA ILE A 124 4.52 6.71 1.70
C ILE A 124 4.31 7.44 0.39
N LEU A 125 3.06 7.75 0.09
CA LEU A 125 2.68 8.65 -0.99
C LEU A 125 1.82 9.78 -0.43
N GLU A 126 2.05 11.00 -0.92
CA GLU A 126 1.23 12.17 -0.63
C GLU A 126 0.74 12.76 -1.94
N ILE A 127 -0.57 13.02 -2.05
CA ILE A 127 -1.19 13.63 -3.22
C ILE A 127 -1.97 14.87 -2.78
N HIS A 128 -1.77 15.97 -3.51
CA HIS A 128 -2.56 17.19 -3.37
C HIS A 128 -3.59 17.25 -4.49
N HIS A 129 -4.86 17.22 -4.13
CA HIS A 129 -5.97 17.26 -5.08
C HIS A 129 -7.15 18.04 -4.47
N ASN A 130 -7.79 18.93 -5.26
CA ASN A 130 -8.95 19.73 -4.83
C ASN A 130 -8.78 20.47 -3.49
N ASN A 131 -7.61 21.08 -3.28
CA ASN A 131 -7.22 21.79 -2.05
C ASN A 131 -7.15 20.90 -0.78
N LYS A 132 -7.11 19.58 -0.94
CA LYS A 132 -6.87 18.62 0.14
C LYS A 132 -5.54 17.91 -0.03
N VAL A 133 -5.01 17.44 1.08
CA VAL A 133 -3.81 16.60 1.17
C VAL A 133 -4.24 15.18 1.54
N TYR A 134 -3.94 14.23 0.65
CA TYR A 134 -4.21 12.82 0.83
C TYR A 134 -2.92 12.05 1.11
N GLY A 135 -2.89 11.30 2.20
CA GLY A 135 -1.80 10.42 2.57
C GLY A 135 -2.14 8.96 2.27
N PHE A 136 -1.14 8.18 1.84
CA PHE A 136 -1.29 6.74 1.62
C PHE A 136 -0.15 6.02 2.35
N VAL A 137 -0.51 5.08 3.21
CA VAL A 137 0.39 4.23 3.99
C VAL A 137 -0.21 2.84 4.02
N HIS A 138 0.61 1.79 3.88
CA HIS A 138 0.04 0.45 3.74
C HIS A 138 -0.69 -0.01 5.01
N ALA A 139 -0.05 0.00 6.18
CA ALA A 139 -0.62 -0.62 7.37
C ALA A 139 -1.09 0.36 8.45
N ASP A 140 -0.23 1.25 8.93
CA ASP A 140 -0.55 2.10 10.08
C ASP A 140 0.33 3.36 10.17
N ILE A 141 -0.11 4.27 11.04
CA ILE A 141 0.64 5.43 11.53
C ILE A 141 0.45 5.49 13.06
N ASN A 142 1.55 5.41 13.82
CA ASN A 142 1.51 5.34 15.30
C ASN A 142 1.63 6.70 15.99
N ILE A 143 1.77 7.77 15.24
CA ILE A 143 1.82 9.15 15.72
C ILE A 143 0.70 9.99 15.07
N ASN A 144 0.40 11.17 15.62
CA ASN A 144 -0.71 11.99 15.17
C ASN A 144 -0.24 13.26 14.42
N ASP A 145 0.93 13.17 13.79
CA ASP A 145 1.50 14.23 12.96
C ASP A 145 2.07 13.62 11.69
N TRP A 146 1.52 14.04 10.54
CA TRP A 146 1.87 13.50 9.23
C TRP A 146 3.29 13.86 8.80
N GLU A 147 3.71 15.09 9.07
CA GLU A 147 5.05 15.54 8.68
C GLU A 147 6.12 14.83 9.52
N ASP A 148 5.91 14.70 10.84
CA ASP A 148 6.83 13.97 11.72
C ASP A 148 6.90 12.49 11.31
N PHE A 149 5.77 11.86 10.94
CA PHE A 149 5.78 10.48 10.46
C PHE A 149 6.60 10.31 9.17
N LYS A 150 6.40 11.20 8.19
CA LYS A 150 7.19 11.20 6.95
C LYS A 150 8.70 11.33 7.24
N GLN A 151 9.08 12.25 8.13
CA GLN A 151 10.48 12.43 8.52
C GLN A 151 11.06 11.21 9.23
N LYS A 152 10.28 10.53 10.06
CA LYS A 152 10.70 9.28 10.72
C LYS A 152 10.88 8.15 9.71
N VAL A 153 9.97 7.98 8.75
CA VAL A 153 10.12 7.00 7.66
C VAL A 153 11.37 7.27 6.82
N LEU A 154 11.68 8.54 6.53
CA LEU A 154 12.87 8.90 5.74
C LEU A 154 14.20 8.66 6.48
N LYS A 155 14.20 8.74 7.81
CA LYS A 155 15.41 8.66 8.64
C LYS A 155 15.65 7.28 9.24
N ASN A 156 14.63 6.43 9.30
CA ASN A 156 14.73 5.15 10.00
C ASN A 156 15.15 4.03 9.07
N ASP A 157 16.04 3.18 9.57
CA ASP A 157 16.27 1.87 9.02
C ASP A 157 15.15 0.92 9.42
N TYR A 158 14.81 -0.01 8.53
CA TYR A 158 13.80 -1.04 8.78
C TYR A 158 14.18 -1.96 9.96
N PHE A 159 15.46 -2.23 10.14
CA PHE A 159 15.99 -3.17 11.15
C PHE A 159 16.55 -2.52 12.42
N ILE A 160 16.03 -1.41 12.88
CA ILE A 160 16.48 -0.82 14.15
C ILE A 160 16.09 -1.73 15.31
N ALA A 161 17.09 -2.25 16.04
CA ALA A 161 16.87 -3.12 17.18
C ALA A 161 16.23 -2.37 18.37
N GLY A 162 15.12 -2.91 18.88
CA GLY A 162 14.53 -2.50 20.16
C GLY A 162 13.36 -1.50 20.09
N GLU A 163 13.12 -0.84 18.97
CA GLU A 163 11.93 -0.02 18.74
C GLU A 163 11.30 -0.36 17.39
N GLN A 164 9.97 -0.28 17.31
CA GLN A 164 9.30 -0.38 16.01
C GLN A 164 9.69 0.85 15.17
N SER A 165 10.45 0.64 14.10
CA SER A 165 10.77 1.71 13.16
C SER A 165 9.49 2.22 12.49
N ALA A 166 9.49 3.47 12.04
CA ALA A 166 8.35 4.03 11.33
C ALA A 166 8.02 3.23 10.04
N ILE A 167 9.04 2.61 9.42
CA ILE A 167 8.85 1.72 8.27
C ILE A 167 8.12 0.44 8.68
N GLN A 168 8.49 -0.19 9.80
CA GLN A 168 7.78 -1.37 10.31
C GLN A 168 6.33 -1.02 10.66
N VAL A 169 6.09 0.14 11.27
CA VAL A 169 4.74 0.63 11.53
C VAL A 169 3.97 0.79 10.21
N ALA A 170 4.57 1.46 9.23
CA ALA A 170 3.94 1.70 7.92
C ALA A 170 3.57 0.41 7.18
N LEU A 171 4.32 -0.69 7.40
CA LEU A 171 4.16 -1.94 6.65
C LEU A 171 3.42 -3.06 7.42
N TRP A 172 3.43 -3.05 8.76
CA TRP A 172 3.01 -4.23 9.54
C TRP A 172 2.07 -3.95 10.70
N HIS A 173 2.03 -2.72 11.22
CA HIS A 173 1.31 -2.43 12.45
C HIS A 173 -0.21 -2.41 12.23
N ARG A 174 -0.98 -2.68 13.29
CA ARG A 174 -2.45 -2.76 13.26
C ARG A 174 -3.10 -2.03 14.44
N GLY A 175 -2.36 -1.10 15.05
CA GLY A 175 -2.78 -0.46 16.28
C GLY A 175 -3.96 0.46 16.09
N ARG A 176 -3.88 1.37 15.12
CA ARG A 176 -4.92 2.38 14.89
C ARG A 176 -6.26 1.74 14.49
N VAL A 177 -6.28 0.80 13.57
CA VAL A 177 -7.52 0.13 13.16
C VAL A 177 -8.16 -0.67 14.29
N ARG A 178 -7.35 -1.28 15.18
CA ARG A 178 -7.85 -2.13 16.27
C ARG A 178 -8.25 -1.36 17.52
N PHE A 179 -7.52 -0.29 17.84
CA PHE A 179 -7.58 0.35 19.15
C PHE A 179 -8.00 1.82 19.13
N SER A 180 -8.07 2.51 17.97
CA SER A 180 -8.35 3.95 17.93
C SER A 180 -9.69 4.32 18.59
N LYS A 181 -10.65 3.40 18.57
CA LYS A 181 -11.96 3.59 19.19
C LYS A 181 -11.90 3.67 20.73
N TYR A 182 -10.86 3.09 21.34
CA TYR A 182 -10.73 2.92 22.78
C TYR A 182 -9.46 3.50 23.37
N HIS A 183 -8.44 3.77 22.54
CA HIS A 183 -7.14 4.23 22.99
C HIS A 183 -6.96 5.72 22.78
N PRO A 184 -6.84 6.53 23.84
CA PRO A 184 -6.80 8.00 23.75
C PRO A 184 -5.57 8.56 23.00
N GLY A 185 -4.57 7.73 22.76
CA GLY A 185 -3.39 8.09 21.99
C GLY A 185 -3.64 8.23 20.49
N TYR A 186 -4.66 7.56 19.94
CA TYR A 186 -5.02 7.67 18.53
C TYR A 186 -6.02 8.81 18.32
N ARG A 187 -5.53 9.91 17.78
CA ARG A 187 -6.32 11.12 17.48
C ARG A 187 -6.21 11.44 15.99
N THR A 188 -6.93 12.45 15.54
CA THR A 188 -6.77 13.01 14.19
C THR A 188 -5.29 13.29 13.90
N VAL A 189 -4.83 12.84 12.74
CA VAL A 189 -3.47 13.09 12.28
C VAL A 189 -3.42 14.49 11.68
N THR A 190 -2.60 15.36 12.25
CA THR A 190 -2.44 16.74 11.76
C THR A 190 -1.56 16.79 10.51
N GLY A 191 -1.72 17.82 9.68
CA GLY A 191 -0.91 18.04 8.48
C GLY A 191 -1.34 17.25 7.24
N VAL A 192 -2.47 16.56 7.32
CA VAL A 192 -3.09 15.79 6.22
C VAL A 192 -4.60 15.79 6.39
N ASP A 193 -5.37 15.85 5.31
CA ASP A 193 -6.83 15.84 5.39
C ASP A 193 -7.38 14.42 5.55
N GLU A 194 -6.84 13.46 4.81
CA GLU A 194 -7.29 12.06 4.82
C GLU A 194 -6.09 11.12 4.62
N ILE A 195 -6.09 9.96 5.31
CA ILE A 195 -5.07 8.92 5.14
C ILE A 195 -5.75 7.59 4.86
N TYR A 196 -5.28 6.88 3.83
CA TYR A 196 -5.82 5.59 3.39
C TYR A 196 -4.85 4.45 3.67
N PHE A 197 -5.40 3.33 4.19
CA PHE A 197 -4.67 2.14 4.61
C PHE A 197 -5.29 0.86 4.04
N GLY A 198 -4.44 -0.14 3.78
CA GLY A 198 -4.78 -1.51 3.47
C GLY A 198 -4.50 -2.48 4.63
N HIS A 199 -3.84 -3.62 4.31
CA HIS A 199 -3.19 -4.54 5.25
C HIS A 199 -4.10 -5.28 6.22
N THR A 200 -4.99 -4.59 6.88
CA THR A 200 -5.87 -5.21 7.88
C THR A 200 -7.24 -5.41 7.29
N VAL A 201 -7.57 -6.67 7.04
CA VAL A 201 -8.89 -7.01 6.49
C VAL A 201 -9.99 -6.56 7.44
N VAL A 202 -10.90 -5.74 6.93
CA VAL A 202 -12.11 -5.27 7.58
C VAL A 202 -13.34 -5.76 6.81
N LYS A 203 -14.48 -5.91 7.48
CA LYS A 203 -15.71 -6.37 6.82
C LYS A 203 -16.26 -5.36 5.82
N GLU A 204 -16.10 -4.09 6.14
CA GLU A 204 -16.48 -2.91 5.35
C GLU A 204 -15.46 -1.80 5.64
N PRO A 205 -15.27 -0.82 4.75
CA PRO A 205 -14.36 0.29 5.01
C PRO A 205 -14.63 0.96 6.36
N VAL A 206 -13.58 1.13 7.16
CA VAL A 206 -13.66 1.70 8.52
C VAL A 206 -12.98 3.05 8.54
N GLN A 207 -13.66 4.04 9.11
CA GLN A 207 -13.09 5.37 9.33
C GLN A 207 -12.84 5.61 10.81
N HIS A 208 -11.64 6.03 11.16
CA HIS A 208 -11.28 6.57 12.48
C HIS A 208 -10.68 7.97 12.32
N GLN A 209 -11.42 9.02 12.71
CA GLN A 209 -11.11 10.41 12.44
C GLN A 209 -10.83 10.63 10.93
N ASN A 210 -9.61 11.01 10.55
CA ASN A 210 -9.20 11.18 9.17
C ASN A 210 -8.40 9.99 8.59
N CYS A 211 -8.51 8.81 9.21
CA CYS A 211 -7.86 7.57 8.79
C CYS A 211 -8.89 6.56 8.29
N PHE A 212 -8.69 6.05 7.05
CA PHE A 212 -9.60 5.15 6.35
C PHE A 212 -8.91 3.82 6.07
N PHE A 213 -9.48 2.71 6.57
CA PHE A 213 -9.00 1.35 6.38
C PHE A 213 -9.90 0.67 5.37
N ILE A 214 -9.35 0.29 4.20
CA ILE A 214 -10.12 -0.08 3.03
C ILE A 214 -9.80 -1.46 2.45
N ASP A 215 -8.92 -2.24 3.07
CA ASP A 215 -8.76 -3.64 2.69
C ASP A 215 -9.97 -4.44 3.14
N THR A 216 -10.77 -4.90 2.19
CA THR A 216 -11.98 -5.70 2.43
C THR A 216 -11.81 -7.16 2.02
N GLY A 217 -10.57 -7.62 1.89
CA GLY A 217 -10.22 -9.02 1.71
C GLY A 217 -10.58 -9.60 0.35
N ALA A 218 -10.34 -8.86 -0.73
CA ALA A 218 -10.71 -9.26 -2.08
C ALA A 218 -10.20 -10.66 -2.46
N VAL A 219 -8.94 -10.97 -2.18
CA VAL A 219 -8.33 -12.28 -2.46
C VAL A 219 -8.94 -13.41 -1.64
N PHE A 220 -9.60 -13.12 -0.53
CA PHE A 220 -10.30 -14.09 0.32
C PHE A 220 -11.78 -14.20 0.00
N GLY A 221 -12.23 -13.66 -1.14
CA GLY A 221 -13.64 -13.68 -1.56
C GLY A 221 -14.49 -12.52 -1.02
N GLY A 222 -13.87 -11.56 -0.34
CA GLY A 222 -14.50 -10.29 0.01
C GLY A 222 -14.62 -9.34 -1.20
N PRO A 223 -15.29 -8.21 -1.07
CA PRO A 223 -15.35 -7.21 -2.13
C PRO A 223 -13.98 -6.52 -2.29
N LEU A 224 -13.66 -6.07 -3.51
CA LEU A 224 -12.57 -5.13 -3.73
C LEU A 224 -13.10 -3.70 -3.52
N THR A 225 -12.60 -3.03 -2.50
CA THR A 225 -12.96 -1.63 -2.25
C THR A 225 -12.19 -0.69 -3.18
N VAL A 226 -12.95 0.10 -3.94
CA VAL A 226 -12.46 1.25 -4.72
C VAL A 226 -13.31 2.45 -4.34
N LEU A 227 -12.69 3.53 -3.86
CA LEU A 227 -13.37 4.75 -3.44
C LEU A 227 -12.91 5.93 -4.28
N GLU A 228 -13.86 6.78 -4.69
CA GLU A 228 -13.58 8.13 -5.19
C GLU A 228 -13.35 9.07 -3.98
N ILE A 229 -12.29 9.89 -4.01
CA ILE A 229 -11.82 10.69 -2.87
C ILE A 229 -11.52 12.14 -3.25
#